data_e368baff56f027eaffdc2697b0faefc6
#
_entry.id   e368baff56f027eaffdc2697b0faefc6
#
_cell.length_a   1.000
_cell.length_b   1.000
_cell.length_c   1.000
_cell.angle_alpha   90.00
_cell.angle_beta   90.00
_cell.angle_gamma   90.00
#
_symmetry.space_group_name_H-M   'P 1'
#
loop_
_entity.id
_entity.type
_entity.pdbx_description
1 polymer ?
#
loop_
_entity_poly.entity_id
_entity_poly.type
_entity_poly.pdbx_seq_one_letter_code
_entity_poly.pdbx_strand_id
1 'polypeptide(L)'
;MHTAIRPAAHTLTATQGKGATDLLAQISAVMEAIELWHTEQPLPADAFGSYREIVPPYPFSALPLKSADAGLERVRLEWTAATGLIRGTSALVPCDTIRRRAHRPIWQPDILRATSTGLAAGNTLEEAALHGMFEVIERAALHADDLSGGRHRTLIDPASVKDSYCGELIGRIAAAGATLELVHVGNAYGVPVCTAYLWSEDYPAWAAGGGCHTDPHIALSRAITEAAQSRLTCIAGTRDDLPADEDLFQHPAPAPAGPTALTP
;
A
#
# COMPACT_ATOMS: atom_id res chain seq x y z
N MET A 1 -5.11 -6.19 -16.20
CA MET A 1 -4.78 -6.76 -14.88
C MET A 1 -4.27 -8.17 -15.04
N HIS A 2 -3.23 -8.55 -14.28
CA HIS A 2 -2.67 -9.91 -14.25
C HIS A 2 -2.40 -10.35 -12.82
N THR A 3 -2.37 -11.66 -12.61
CA THR A 3 -1.99 -12.28 -11.34
C THR A 3 -0.73 -13.10 -11.56
N ALA A 4 0.28 -12.89 -10.73
CA ALA A 4 1.45 -13.76 -10.64
C ALA A 4 1.31 -14.67 -9.43
N ILE A 5 1.59 -15.97 -9.61
CA ILE A 5 1.45 -16.98 -8.57
C ILE A 5 2.83 -17.53 -8.24
N ARG A 6 3.17 -17.55 -6.94
CA ARG A 6 4.39 -18.14 -6.39
C ARG A 6 4.01 -19.33 -5.49
N PRO A 7 3.88 -20.56 -6.02
CA PRO A 7 3.37 -21.70 -5.26
C PRO A 7 4.18 -22.04 -3.99
N ALA A 8 5.47 -21.67 -3.97
CA ALA A 8 6.37 -21.88 -2.83
C ALA A 8 6.58 -20.62 -1.98
N ALA A 9 5.70 -19.62 -2.06
CA ALA A 9 5.78 -18.42 -1.24
C ALA A 9 5.61 -18.72 0.24
N HIS A 10 6.35 -18.01 1.08
CA HIS A 10 6.28 -18.16 2.53
C HIS A 10 5.20 -17.27 3.16
N THR A 11 4.74 -16.23 2.45
CA THR A 11 3.76 -15.27 2.98
C THR A 11 2.55 -15.13 2.07
N LEU A 12 2.70 -14.60 0.87
CA LEU A 12 1.62 -14.33 -0.06
C LEU A 12 1.88 -15.05 -1.40
N THR A 13 1.00 -15.99 -1.75
CA THR A 13 1.16 -16.81 -2.95
C THR A 13 0.80 -16.07 -4.24
N ALA A 14 -0.17 -15.16 -4.17
CA ALA A 14 -0.66 -14.41 -5.32
C ALA A 14 -0.36 -12.92 -5.20
N THR A 15 0.17 -12.32 -6.26
CA THR A 15 0.35 -10.88 -6.43
C THR A 15 -0.39 -10.42 -7.67
N GLN A 16 -0.77 -9.16 -7.74
CA GLN A 16 -1.57 -8.64 -8.84
C GLN A 16 -0.95 -7.38 -9.41
N GLY A 17 -0.91 -7.33 -10.73
CA GLY A 17 -0.37 -6.21 -11.46
C GLY A 17 -1.42 -5.43 -12.23
N LYS A 18 -1.19 -4.14 -12.34
CA LYS A 18 -1.98 -3.16 -13.05
C LYS A 18 -1.16 -2.49 -14.13
N GLY A 19 -1.79 -2.06 -15.21
CA GLY A 19 -1.11 -1.35 -16.29
C GLY A 19 -2.06 -0.97 -17.43
N ALA A 20 -1.67 0.03 -18.22
CA ALA A 20 -2.40 0.50 -19.39
C ALA A 20 -2.52 -0.57 -20.48
N THR A 21 -1.51 -1.44 -20.60
CA THR A 21 -1.46 -2.54 -21.54
C THR A 21 -1.34 -3.87 -20.81
N ASP A 22 -1.64 -4.95 -21.51
CA ASP A 22 -1.51 -6.32 -21.01
C ASP A 22 -0.08 -6.61 -20.52
N LEU A 23 0.94 -6.23 -21.31
CA LEU A 23 2.34 -6.42 -20.94
C LEU A 23 2.73 -5.65 -19.68
N LEU A 24 2.29 -4.39 -19.53
CA LEU A 24 2.58 -3.58 -18.33
C LEU A 24 1.93 -4.18 -17.09
N ALA A 25 0.72 -4.71 -17.21
CA ALA A 25 0.05 -5.38 -16.11
C ALA A 25 0.76 -6.69 -15.71
N GLN A 26 1.27 -7.47 -16.68
CA GLN A 26 2.08 -8.67 -16.42
C GLN A 26 3.38 -8.29 -15.68
N ILE A 27 4.12 -7.29 -16.19
CA ILE A 27 5.36 -6.82 -15.57
C ILE A 27 5.09 -6.38 -14.13
N SER A 28 4.03 -5.59 -13.90
CA SER A 28 3.64 -5.13 -12.56
C SER A 28 3.39 -6.29 -11.60
N ALA A 29 2.66 -7.33 -12.02
CA ALA A 29 2.40 -8.52 -11.19
C ALA A 29 3.68 -9.28 -10.83
N VAL A 30 4.59 -9.45 -11.80
CA VAL A 30 5.86 -10.13 -11.59
C VAL A 30 6.78 -9.32 -10.68
N MET A 31 6.84 -8.00 -10.86
CA MET A 31 7.66 -7.14 -10.01
C MET A 31 7.19 -7.16 -8.55
N GLU A 32 5.89 -7.12 -8.28
CA GLU A 32 5.35 -7.27 -6.93
C GLU A 32 5.69 -8.66 -6.34
N ALA A 33 5.64 -9.72 -7.15
CA ALA A 33 6.07 -11.05 -6.72
C ALA A 33 7.56 -11.10 -6.34
N ILE A 34 8.43 -10.39 -7.08
CA ILE A 34 9.86 -10.27 -6.80
C ILE A 34 10.10 -9.48 -5.51
N GLU A 35 9.39 -8.37 -5.30
CA GLU A 35 9.47 -7.57 -4.07
C GLU A 35 9.19 -8.44 -2.83
N LEU A 36 8.08 -9.16 -2.84
CA LEU A 36 7.72 -10.04 -1.72
C LEU A 36 8.72 -11.17 -1.54
N TRP A 37 9.23 -11.77 -2.62
CA TRP A 37 10.23 -12.82 -2.55
C TRP A 37 11.49 -12.35 -1.82
N HIS A 38 11.96 -11.13 -2.06
CA HIS A 38 13.12 -10.57 -1.37
C HIS A 38 12.92 -10.44 0.14
N THR A 39 11.71 -10.08 0.59
CA THR A 39 11.42 -9.98 2.03
C THR A 39 11.32 -11.34 2.74
N GLU A 40 11.15 -12.41 1.99
CA GLU A 40 11.10 -13.78 2.49
C GLU A 40 12.49 -14.42 2.59
N GLN A 41 13.52 -13.82 1.95
CA GLN A 41 14.87 -14.36 1.97
C GLN A 41 15.55 -14.19 3.34
N PRO A 42 16.54 -15.03 3.66
CA PRO A 42 17.35 -14.86 4.84
C PRO A 42 18.01 -13.46 4.85
N LEU A 43 17.80 -12.72 5.93
CA LEU A 43 18.42 -11.43 6.13
C LEU A 43 19.47 -11.60 7.25
N PRO A 44 20.77 -11.43 6.96
CA PRO A 44 21.81 -11.54 7.97
C PRO A 44 21.65 -10.45 9.03
N ALA A 45 21.90 -10.82 10.29
CA ALA A 45 21.94 -9.87 11.38
C ALA A 45 23.38 -9.38 11.58
N ASP A 46 23.57 -8.07 11.58
CA ASP A 46 24.86 -7.43 11.85
C ASP A 46 25.08 -7.21 13.35
N ALA A 47 23.99 -7.19 14.14
CA ALA A 47 24.04 -7.06 15.59
C ALA A 47 22.85 -7.77 16.26
N PHE A 48 23.01 -8.09 17.56
CA PHE A 48 21.96 -8.61 18.43
C PHE A 48 21.96 -7.84 19.75
N GLY A 49 20.88 -7.15 20.04
CA GLY A 49 20.76 -6.33 21.24
C GLY A 49 19.40 -5.68 21.35
N SER A 50 19.15 -5.04 22.47
CA SER A 50 17.96 -4.21 22.67
C SER A 50 18.13 -2.83 22.04
N TYR A 51 17.03 -2.10 21.86
CA TYR A 51 17.11 -0.71 21.39
C TYR A 51 18.03 0.15 22.27
N ARG A 52 18.03 -0.08 23.59
CA ARG A 52 18.87 0.64 24.54
C ARG A 52 20.36 0.29 24.43
N GLU A 53 20.70 -0.93 24.02
CA GLU A 53 22.09 -1.35 23.78
C GLU A 53 22.60 -0.89 22.43
N ILE A 54 21.79 -0.91 21.39
CA ILE A 54 22.13 -0.53 20.01
C ILE A 54 22.18 1.00 19.83
N VAL A 55 21.31 1.75 20.50
CA VAL A 55 21.21 3.22 20.43
C VAL A 55 21.15 3.74 18.97
N PRO A 56 20.16 3.32 18.16
CA PRO A 56 20.06 3.78 16.79
C PRO A 56 19.73 5.28 16.71
N PRO A 57 20.01 5.98 15.59
CA PRO A 57 19.87 7.42 15.46
C PRO A 57 18.42 7.89 15.21
N TYR A 58 17.44 7.13 15.67
CA TYR A 58 16.00 7.45 15.56
C TYR A 58 15.28 7.05 16.87
N PRO A 59 14.14 7.66 17.21
CA PRO A 59 13.42 7.35 18.43
C PRO A 59 12.79 5.96 18.39
N PHE A 60 12.65 5.30 19.54
CA PHE A 60 12.03 3.98 19.66
C PHE A 60 10.59 3.97 19.10
N SER A 61 9.85 5.07 19.27
CA SER A 61 8.49 5.26 18.72
C SER A 61 8.42 5.31 17.20
N ALA A 62 9.54 5.41 16.49
CA ALA A 62 9.57 5.30 15.03
C ALA A 62 9.48 3.85 14.54
N LEU A 63 9.67 2.88 15.42
CA LEU A 63 9.50 1.46 15.08
C LEU A 63 8.02 1.09 15.00
N PRO A 64 7.64 0.18 14.09
CA PRO A 64 6.24 -0.28 13.93
C PRO A 64 5.89 -1.28 15.05
N LEU A 65 5.72 -0.79 16.26
CA LEU A 65 5.42 -1.59 17.44
C LEU A 65 3.99 -2.16 17.37
N LYS A 66 3.81 -3.40 17.86
CA LYS A 66 2.49 -4.04 17.97
C LYS A 66 1.68 -3.52 19.15
N SER A 67 2.36 -3.04 20.19
CA SER A 67 1.75 -2.45 21.39
C SER A 67 2.60 -1.30 21.91
N ALA A 68 2.02 -0.52 22.81
CA ALA A 68 2.68 0.58 23.51
C ALA A 68 3.18 0.17 24.92
N ASP A 69 3.40 -1.11 25.16
CA ASP A 69 3.78 -1.63 26.49
C ASP A 69 5.14 -1.08 26.94
N ALA A 70 5.23 -0.78 28.21
CA ALA A 70 6.45 -0.28 28.82
C ALA A 70 7.54 -1.35 28.83
N GLY A 71 8.76 -0.95 28.48
CA GLY A 71 9.93 -1.81 28.58
C GLY A 71 10.27 -2.56 27.29
N LEU A 72 9.47 -2.42 26.22
CA LEU A 72 9.78 -3.06 24.91
C LEU A 72 11.13 -2.65 24.35
N GLU A 73 11.63 -1.45 24.70
CA GLU A 73 12.96 -0.99 24.31
C GLU A 73 14.11 -1.79 24.94
N ARG A 74 13.83 -2.70 25.90
CA ARG A 74 14.79 -3.63 26.50
C ARG A 74 14.78 -5.02 25.87
N VAL A 75 13.80 -5.28 25.00
CA VAL A 75 13.71 -6.57 24.28
C VAL A 75 14.84 -6.65 23.26
N ARG A 76 15.60 -7.75 23.32
CA ARG A 76 16.72 -7.97 22.39
C ARG A 76 16.23 -8.52 21.06
N LEU A 77 16.68 -7.92 19.99
CA LEU A 77 16.30 -8.18 18.59
C LEU A 77 17.55 -8.39 17.74
N GLU A 78 17.36 -9.01 16.58
CA GLU A 78 18.34 -9.01 15.48
C GLU A 78 18.25 -7.68 14.73
N TRP A 79 19.40 -7.09 14.40
CA TRP A 79 19.50 -5.81 13.71
C TRP A 79 20.36 -5.96 12.46
N THR A 80 19.99 -5.26 11.40
CA THR A 80 20.73 -5.20 10.13
C THR A 80 21.06 -3.76 9.74
N ALA A 81 22.12 -3.59 8.97
CA ALA A 81 22.55 -2.28 8.48
C ALA A 81 21.54 -1.70 7.47
N ALA A 82 21.31 -0.41 7.61
CA ALA A 82 20.49 0.38 6.72
C ALA A 82 21.14 1.73 6.44
N THR A 83 20.76 2.36 5.33
CA THR A 83 21.24 3.69 4.94
C THR A 83 20.07 4.66 4.88
N GLY A 84 20.20 5.79 5.59
CA GLY A 84 19.22 6.88 5.55
C GLY A 84 19.24 7.57 4.19
N LEU A 85 18.12 7.57 3.48
CA LEU A 85 18.03 8.09 2.10
C LEU A 85 18.38 9.58 1.99
N ILE A 86 18.01 10.40 2.97
CA ILE A 86 18.18 11.86 2.89
C ILE A 86 19.63 12.29 3.18
N ARG A 87 20.28 11.65 4.15
CA ARG A 87 21.61 12.08 4.67
C ARG A 87 22.72 11.08 4.38
N GLY A 88 22.42 9.93 3.78
CA GLY A 88 23.39 8.85 3.60
C GLY A 88 23.92 8.26 4.92
N THR A 89 23.26 8.53 6.05
CA THR A 89 23.72 8.08 7.36
C THR A 89 23.48 6.60 7.53
N SER A 90 24.49 5.87 8.00
CA SER A 90 24.34 4.47 8.40
C SER A 90 23.54 4.37 9.68
N ALA A 91 22.63 3.39 9.73
CA ALA A 91 21.83 3.06 10.91
C ALA A 91 21.63 1.55 11.00
N LEU A 92 21.33 1.05 12.19
CA LEU A 92 20.83 -0.32 12.37
C LEU A 92 19.32 -0.27 12.50
N VAL A 93 18.62 -1.19 11.80
CA VAL A 93 17.18 -1.38 11.91
C VAL A 93 16.87 -2.82 12.31
N PRO A 94 15.79 -3.08 13.06
CA PRO A 94 15.46 -4.46 13.42
C PRO A 94 15.15 -5.29 12.16
N CYS A 95 15.74 -6.46 12.04
CA CYS A 95 15.51 -7.37 10.91
C CYS A 95 14.01 -7.66 10.69
N ASP A 96 13.24 -7.71 11.76
CA ASP A 96 11.81 -8.02 11.71
C ASP A 96 10.93 -6.86 11.21
N THR A 97 11.49 -5.68 10.95
CA THR A 97 10.79 -4.61 10.20
C THR A 97 10.85 -4.82 8.68
N ILE A 98 11.82 -5.61 8.20
CA ILE A 98 12.07 -5.87 6.78
C ILE A 98 11.62 -7.27 6.40
N ARG A 99 12.07 -8.26 7.18
CA ARG A 99 11.85 -9.69 6.91
C ARG A 99 10.42 -10.10 7.20
N ARG A 100 9.75 -10.67 6.22
CA ARG A 100 8.41 -11.26 6.36
C ARG A 100 8.54 -12.78 6.53
N ARG A 101 7.88 -13.32 7.54
CA ARG A 101 7.90 -14.76 7.86
C ARG A 101 6.47 -15.28 8.05
N ALA A 102 6.17 -16.44 7.44
CA ALA A 102 4.93 -17.18 7.72
C ALA A 102 4.88 -17.67 9.16
N HIS A 103 6.02 -18.14 9.66
CA HIS A 103 6.16 -18.69 11.00
C HIS A 103 7.35 -18.07 11.74
N ARG A 104 7.11 -17.72 12.99
CA ARG A 104 8.13 -17.26 13.93
C ARG A 104 8.29 -18.31 15.03
N PRO A 105 9.51 -18.67 15.45
CA PRO A 105 9.72 -19.51 16.62
C PRO A 105 9.09 -18.89 17.87
N ILE A 106 8.43 -19.70 18.70
CA ILE A 106 7.71 -19.24 19.91
C ILE A 106 8.63 -18.45 20.86
N TRP A 107 9.91 -18.82 20.92
CA TRP A 107 10.91 -18.18 21.79
C TRP A 107 11.41 -16.82 21.26
N GLN A 108 11.12 -16.47 20.01
CA GLN A 108 11.58 -15.22 19.41
C GLN A 108 10.58 -14.10 19.72
N PRO A 109 11.04 -12.92 20.21
CA PRO A 109 10.15 -11.80 20.50
C PRO A 109 9.33 -11.36 19.28
N ASP A 110 8.06 -11.12 19.48
CA ASP A 110 7.12 -10.68 18.43
C ASP A 110 6.51 -9.32 18.78
N ILE A 111 7.34 -8.28 18.80
CA ILE A 111 6.97 -6.93 19.21
C ILE A 111 6.81 -5.96 18.04
N LEU A 112 7.22 -6.36 16.82
CA LEU A 112 7.20 -5.52 15.64
C LEU A 112 6.20 -6.03 14.61
N ARG A 113 5.53 -5.10 13.93
CA ARG A 113 4.67 -5.39 12.78
C ARG A 113 5.43 -5.10 11.49
N ALA A 114 5.89 -6.13 10.79
CA ALA A 114 6.40 -5.97 9.44
C ALA A 114 5.23 -5.66 8.49
N THR A 115 5.28 -4.52 7.81
CA THR A 115 4.34 -4.15 6.76
C THR A 115 5.08 -4.08 5.42
N SER A 116 4.35 -4.01 4.32
CA SER A 116 4.94 -3.73 3.00
C SER A 116 5.17 -2.24 2.75
N THR A 117 4.88 -1.37 3.72
CA THR A 117 5.01 0.08 3.55
C THR A 117 6.45 0.49 3.23
N GLY A 118 6.65 1.09 2.06
CA GLY A 118 7.96 1.47 1.55
C GLY A 118 8.73 0.35 0.86
N LEU A 119 8.17 -0.85 0.75
CA LEU A 119 8.72 -1.91 -0.08
C LEU A 119 8.44 -1.60 -1.55
N ALA A 120 9.47 -1.52 -2.35
CA ALA A 120 9.35 -1.17 -3.76
C ALA A 120 10.44 -1.80 -4.61
N ALA A 121 10.11 -2.03 -5.87
CA ALA A 121 11.05 -2.40 -6.92
C ALA A 121 11.19 -1.27 -7.95
N GLY A 122 12.29 -1.27 -8.69
CA GLY A 122 12.59 -0.34 -9.77
C GLY A 122 13.73 -0.86 -10.63
N ASN A 123 13.97 -0.21 -11.76
CA ASN A 123 15.10 -0.54 -12.63
C ASN A 123 16.44 -0.09 -12.03
N THR A 124 16.39 0.88 -11.12
CA THR A 124 17.53 1.38 -10.34
C THR A 124 17.14 1.51 -8.86
N LEU A 125 18.14 1.63 -7.99
CA LEU A 125 17.92 1.86 -6.56
C LEU A 125 17.16 3.17 -6.30
N GLU A 126 17.47 4.22 -7.06
CA GLU A 126 16.83 5.53 -6.94
C GLU A 126 15.35 5.47 -7.31
N GLU A 127 15.00 4.74 -8.38
CA GLU A 127 13.62 4.51 -8.80
C GLU A 127 12.86 3.75 -7.73
N ALA A 128 13.40 2.65 -7.22
CA ALA A 128 12.80 1.87 -6.15
C ALA A 128 12.63 2.71 -4.87
N ALA A 129 13.66 3.46 -4.47
CA ALA A 129 13.63 4.31 -3.29
C ALA A 129 12.56 5.41 -3.42
N LEU A 130 12.47 6.07 -4.58
CA LEU A 130 11.45 7.09 -4.83
C LEU A 130 10.03 6.51 -4.79
N HIS A 131 9.83 5.33 -5.39
CA HIS A 131 8.55 4.63 -5.33
C HIS A 131 8.16 4.27 -3.89
N GLY A 132 9.09 3.71 -3.12
CA GLY A 132 8.85 3.41 -1.71
C GLY A 132 8.57 4.66 -0.87
N MET A 133 9.24 5.78 -1.14
CA MET A 133 8.95 7.07 -0.49
C MET A 133 7.54 7.57 -0.80
N PHE A 134 7.08 7.48 -2.04
CA PHE A 134 5.71 7.85 -2.40
C PHE A 134 4.68 7.00 -1.67
N GLU A 135 4.91 5.69 -1.55
CA GLU A 135 4.02 4.82 -0.78
C GLU A 135 3.99 5.19 0.71
N VAL A 136 5.13 5.51 1.32
CA VAL A 136 5.17 5.99 2.71
C VAL A 136 4.38 7.28 2.90
N ILE A 137 4.52 8.26 1.98
CA ILE A 137 3.77 9.52 2.02
C ILE A 137 2.28 9.26 1.84
N GLU A 138 1.90 8.43 0.88
CA GLU A 138 0.52 8.04 0.61
C GLU A 138 -0.13 7.48 1.88
N ARG A 139 0.46 6.45 2.46
CA ARG A 139 -0.08 5.79 3.65
C ARG A 139 -0.13 6.70 4.86
N ALA A 140 0.86 7.58 5.03
CA ALA A 140 0.85 8.58 6.09
C ALA A 140 -0.27 9.61 5.91
N ALA A 141 -0.50 10.07 4.66
CA ALA A 141 -1.58 11.01 4.34
C ALA A 141 -2.96 10.38 4.56
N LEU A 142 -3.17 9.15 4.07
CA LEU A 142 -4.43 8.42 4.24
C LEU A 142 -4.73 8.15 5.72
N HIS A 143 -3.73 7.75 6.49
CA HIS A 143 -3.90 7.53 7.92
C HIS A 143 -4.23 8.82 8.69
N ALA A 144 -3.56 9.93 8.37
CA ALA A 144 -3.85 11.23 8.97
C ALA A 144 -5.27 11.71 8.62
N ASP A 145 -5.72 11.48 7.39
CA ASP A 145 -7.07 11.78 6.95
C ASP A 145 -8.11 10.93 7.70
N ASP A 146 -7.87 9.64 7.84
CA ASP A 146 -8.74 8.73 8.59
C ASP A 146 -8.87 9.15 10.06
N LEU A 147 -7.75 9.44 10.74
CA LEU A 147 -7.75 9.97 12.10
C LEU A 147 -8.49 11.30 12.24
N SER A 148 -8.52 12.12 11.19
CA SER A 148 -9.24 13.39 11.15
C SER A 148 -10.74 13.23 10.87
N GLY A 149 -11.21 12.02 10.55
CA GLY A 149 -12.57 11.75 10.09
C GLY A 149 -12.84 12.27 8.68
N GLY A 150 -11.85 12.23 7.78
CA GLY A 150 -11.99 12.58 6.37
C GLY A 150 -11.95 14.09 6.08
N ARG A 151 -11.46 14.91 7.01
CA ARG A 151 -11.45 16.38 6.88
C ARG A 151 -10.45 16.93 5.87
N HIS A 152 -9.52 16.11 5.39
CA HIS A 152 -8.52 16.51 4.38
C HIS A 152 -8.93 16.13 2.96
N ARG A 153 -10.14 15.63 2.75
CA ARG A 153 -10.66 15.17 1.46
C ARG A 153 -11.24 16.31 0.64
N THR A 154 -10.89 16.32 -0.62
CA THR A 154 -11.54 17.16 -1.65
C THR A 154 -11.99 16.26 -2.78
N LEU A 155 -13.31 16.25 -3.05
CA LEU A 155 -13.86 15.48 -4.17
C LEU A 155 -13.38 16.06 -5.51
N ILE A 156 -13.02 15.17 -6.42
CA ILE A 156 -12.65 15.51 -7.80
C ILE A 156 -13.83 15.11 -8.69
N ASP A 157 -14.42 16.06 -9.39
CA ASP A 157 -15.41 15.76 -10.42
C ASP A 157 -14.72 15.02 -11.58
N PRO A 158 -15.09 13.76 -11.88
CA PRO A 158 -14.51 12.99 -12.97
C PRO A 158 -14.61 13.72 -14.32
N ALA A 159 -15.67 14.52 -14.56
CA ALA A 159 -15.83 15.31 -15.78
C ALA A 159 -14.84 16.48 -15.89
N SER A 160 -14.25 16.91 -14.79
CA SER A 160 -13.23 17.96 -14.75
C SER A 160 -11.83 17.47 -15.14
N VAL A 161 -11.60 16.16 -15.16
CA VAL A 161 -10.30 15.55 -15.45
C VAL A 161 -10.00 15.64 -16.93
N LYS A 162 -8.98 16.45 -17.29
CA LYS A 162 -8.61 16.73 -18.69
C LYS A 162 -7.40 15.93 -19.19
N ASP A 163 -6.69 15.27 -18.29
CA ASP A 163 -5.61 14.36 -18.70
C ASP A 163 -6.17 13.21 -19.53
N SER A 164 -5.55 12.94 -20.69
CA SER A 164 -6.06 11.97 -21.65
C SER A 164 -6.07 10.54 -21.11
N TYR A 165 -5.05 10.17 -20.33
CA TYR A 165 -4.95 8.83 -19.79
C TYR A 165 -5.91 8.61 -18.61
N CYS A 166 -5.98 9.55 -17.67
CA CYS A 166 -6.97 9.49 -16.58
C CYS A 166 -8.41 9.51 -17.14
N GLY A 167 -8.69 10.35 -18.14
CA GLY A 167 -9.99 10.43 -18.81
C GLY A 167 -10.37 9.10 -19.50
N GLU A 168 -9.42 8.43 -20.15
CA GLU A 168 -9.64 7.10 -20.74
C GLU A 168 -9.97 6.06 -19.67
N LEU A 169 -9.27 6.04 -18.54
CA LEU A 169 -9.55 5.12 -17.42
C LEU A 169 -10.96 5.36 -16.84
N ILE A 170 -11.32 6.62 -16.61
CA ILE A 170 -12.65 7.01 -16.14
C ILE A 170 -13.74 6.55 -17.12
N GLY A 171 -13.52 6.80 -18.41
CA GLY A 171 -14.45 6.37 -19.46
C GLY A 171 -14.64 4.86 -19.54
N ARG A 172 -13.57 4.08 -19.37
CA ARG A 172 -13.63 2.60 -19.33
C ARG A 172 -14.43 2.09 -18.13
N ILE A 173 -14.26 2.71 -16.96
CA ILE A 173 -15.00 2.36 -15.75
C ILE A 173 -16.49 2.68 -15.92
N ALA A 174 -16.81 3.86 -16.43
CA ALA A 174 -18.20 4.26 -16.72
C ALA A 174 -18.86 3.36 -17.77
N ALA A 175 -18.13 2.99 -18.83
CA ALA A 175 -18.62 2.06 -19.86
C ALA A 175 -18.87 0.64 -19.33
N ALA A 176 -18.17 0.25 -18.26
CA ALA A 176 -18.40 -1.00 -17.54
C ALA A 176 -19.59 -0.94 -16.56
N GLY A 177 -20.33 0.17 -16.49
CA GLY A 177 -21.48 0.33 -15.58
C GLY A 177 -21.08 0.54 -14.12
N ALA A 178 -19.80 0.83 -13.83
CA ALA A 178 -19.35 1.06 -12.48
C ALA A 178 -19.31 2.55 -12.13
N THR A 179 -19.56 2.87 -10.87
CA THR A 179 -19.45 4.22 -10.32
C THR A 179 -18.06 4.44 -9.75
N LEU A 180 -17.49 5.61 -10.02
CA LEU A 180 -16.17 6.02 -9.57
C LEU A 180 -16.26 7.31 -8.79
N GLU A 181 -15.78 7.30 -7.55
CA GLU A 181 -15.57 8.49 -6.74
C GLU A 181 -14.06 8.76 -6.65
N LEU A 182 -13.67 10.00 -6.92
CA LEU A 182 -12.27 10.44 -6.93
C LEU A 182 -12.05 11.49 -5.86
N VAL A 183 -10.96 11.37 -5.11
CA VAL A 183 -10.65 12.25 -4.00
C VAL A 183 -9.19 12.65 -4.02
N HIS A 184 -8.91 13.93 -3.81
CA HIS A 184 -7.59 14.42 -3.44
C HIS A 184 -7.50 14.49 -1.90
N VAL A 185 -6.41 13.98 -1.34
CA VAL A 185 -6.16 13.98 0.10
C VAL A 185 -5.04 14.97 0.43
N GLY A 186 -5.41 16.05 1.10
CA GLY A 186 -4.46 17.05 1.58
C GLY A 186 -3.53 16.48 2.64
N ASN A 187 -2.25 16.83 2.59
CA ASN A 187 -1.24 16.32 3.51
C ASN A 187 -0.15 17.34 3.79
N ALA A 188 0.63 17.10 4.86
CA ALA A 188 1.69 18.00 5.32
C ALA A 188 2.93 18.00 4.42
N TYR A 189 3.05 17.06 3.48
CA TYR A 189 4.23 16.90 2.63
C TYR A 189 4.14 17.73 1.33
N GLY A 190 2.95 18.21 0.98
CA GLY A 190 2.71 18.96 -0.26
C GLY A 190 2.88 18.11 -1.54
N VAL A 191 2.86 16.79 -1.42
CA VAL A 191 2.90 15.86 -2.55
C VAL A 191 1.46 15.42 -2.87
N PRO A 192 1.03 15.44 -4.14
CA PRO A 192 -0.30 14.97 -4.52
C PRO A 192 -0.57 13.53 -4.08
N VAL A 193 -1.62 13.34 -3.28
CA VAL A 193 -2.17 12.04 -2.89
C VAL A 193 -3.62 11.97 -3.34
N CYS A 194 -3.96 10.93 -4.08
CA CYS A 194 -5.31 10.69 -4.55
C CYS A 194 -5.82 9.33 -4.05
N THR A 195 -7.13 9.25 -3.84
CA THR A 195 -7.83 7.97 -3.67
C THR A 195 -8.95 7.85 -4.69
N ALA A 196 -9.24 6.63 -5.08
CA ALA A 196 -10.36 6.28 -5.92
C ALA A 196 -11.19 5.19 -5.23
N TYR A 197 -12.50 5.32 -5.29
CA TYR A 197 -13.45 4.33 -4.80
C TYR A 197 -14.32 3.88 -5.96
N LEU A 198 -14.40 2.58 -6.19
CA LEU A 198 -15.13 1.96 -7.28
C LEU A 198 -16.22 1.05 -6.72
N TRP A 199 -17.43 1.21 -7.24
CA TRP A 199 -18.60 0.42 -6.88
C TRP A 199 -19.37 0.01 -8.14
N SER A 200 -20.00 -1.16 -8.13
CA SER A 200 -20.90 -1.60 -9.21
C SER A 200 -22.01 -2.52 -8.66
N GLU A 201 -23.14 -2.54 -9.33
CA GLU A 201 -24.30 -3.35 -8.90
C GLU A 201 -24.03 -4.86 -8.98
N ASP A 202 -23.26 -5.31 -9.97
CA ASP A 202 -22.88 -6.71 -10.17
C ASP A 202 -21.88 -7.23 -9.11
N TYR A 203 -21.19 -6.31 -8.41
CA TYR A 203 -20.32 -6.61 -7.29
C TYR A 203 -20.44 -5.48 -6.25
N PRO A 204 -21.44 -5.56 -5.35
CA PRO A 204 -21.83 -4.43 -4.50
C PRO A 204 -20.93 -4.25 -3.28
N ALA A 205 -19.65 -4.07 -3.53
CA ALA A 205 -18.63 -3.70 -2.56
C ALA A 205 -17.84 -2.49 -3.06
N TRP A 206 -17.41 -1.66 -2.13
CA TRP A 206 -16.48 -0.59 -2.42
C TRP A 206 -15.06 -1.13 -2.54
N ALA A 207 -14.46 -0.96 -3.70
CA ALA A 207 -13.04 -1.20 -3.92
C ALA A 207 -12.29 0.14 -3.89
N ALA A 208 -11.26 0.23 -3.06
CA ALA A 208 -10.46 1.43 -2.90
C ALA A 208 -9.08 1.26 -3.53
N GLY A 209 -8.51 2.38 -3.99
CA GLY A 209 -7.13 2.46 -4.44
C GLY A 209 -6.50 3.80 -4.07
N GLY A 210 -5.20 3.79 -3.80
CA GLY A 210 -4.38 4.96 -3.50
C GLY A 210 -3.38 5.27 -4.61
N GLY A 211 -2.89 6.51 -4.61
CA GLY A 211 -1.81 6.93 -5.49
C GLY A 211 -1.15 8.20 -4.98
N CYS A 212 0.17 8.16 -4.92
CA CYS A 212 1.00 9.31 -4.58
C CYS A 212 2.08 9.51 -5.64
N HIS A 213 2.25 10.74 -6.09
CA HIS A 213 3.31 11.12 -7.01
C HIS A 213 3.45 12.64 -7.05
N THR A 214 4.61 13.17 -7.45
CA THR A 214 4.81 14.62 -7.67
C THR A 214 3.98 15.16 -8.83
N ASP A 215 3.66 14.32 -9.83
CA ASP A 215 2.69 14.63 -10.87
C ASP A 215 1.29 14.17 -10.42
N PRO A 216 0.29 15.08 -10.29
CA PRO A 216 -1.04 14.74 -9.83
C PRO A 216 -1.79 13.78 -10.78
N HIS A 217 -1.50 13.80 -12.08
CA HIS A 217 -2.13 12.88 -13.04
C HIS A 217 -1.63 11.46 -12.84
N ILE A 218 -0.35 11.28 -12.51
CA ILE A 218 0.20 9.98 -12.16
C ILE A 218 -0.40 9.50 -10.84
N ALA A 219 -0.49 10.36 -9.81
CA ALA A 219 -1.13 10.01 -8.55
C ALA A 219 -2.58 9.55 -8.77
N LEU A 220 -3.35 10.30 -9.56
CA LEU A 220 -4.74 9.96 -9.86
C LEU A 220 -4.87 8.65 -10.65
N SER A 221 -4.08 8.46 -11.71
CA SER A 221 -4.12 7.24 -12.51
C SER A 221 -3.76 5.98 -11.69
N ARG A 222 -2.80 6.11 -10.75
CA ARG A 222 -2.45 5.04 -9.81
C ARG A 222 -3.64 4.69 -8.91
N ALA A 223 -4.31 5.68 -8.32
CA ALA A 223 -5.49 5.49 -7.49
C ALA A 223 -6.61 4.76 -8.25
N ILE A 224 -6.94 5.20 -9.46
CA ILE A 224 -7.97 4.60 -10.30
C ILE A 224 -7.63 3.14 -10.65
N THR A 225 -6.40 2.88 -11.09
CA THR A 225 -5.98 1.53 -11.47
C THR A 225 -5.89 0.60 -10.28
N GLU A 226 -5.56 1.12 -9.09
CA GLU A 226 -5.51 0.34 -7.86
C GLU A 226 -6.92 0.00 -7.32
N ALA A 227 -7.88 0.90 -7.43
CA ALA A 227 -9.28 0.58 -7.11
C ALA A 227 -9.81 -0.55 -7.99
N ALA A 228 -9.50 -0.53 -9.30
CA ALA A 228 -9.85 -1.62 -10.21
C ALA A 228 -9.10 -2.93 -9.87
N GLN A 229 -7.84 -2.84 -9.45
CA GLN A 229 -7.06 -4.00 -8.99
C GLN A 229 -7.64 -4.60 -7.71
N SER A 230 -8.00 -3.77 -6.73
CA SER A 230 -8.61 -4.21 -5.47
C SER A 230 -9.92 -4.95 -5.72
N ARG A 231 -10.79 -4.42 -6.61
CA ARG A 231 -12.01 -5.11 -7.02
C ARG A 231 -11.73 -6.47 -7.64
N LEU A 232 -10.79 -6.54 -8.58
CA LEU A 232 -10.44 -7.80 -9.24
C LEU A 232 -9.83 -8.82 -8.26
N THR A 233 -9.04 -8.34 -7.30
CA THR A 233 -8.45 -9.17 -6.24
C THR A 233 -9.53 -9.90 -5.45
N CYS A 234 -10.56 -9.19 -5.04
CA CYS A 234 -11.69 -9.76 -4.32
C CYS A 234 -12.46 -10.76 -5.21
N ILE A 235 -12.83 -10.37 -6.43
CA ILE A 235 -13.56 -11.25 -7.36
C ILE A 235 -12.80 -12.54 -7.70
N ALA A 236 -11.48 -12.42 -7.89
CA ALA A 236 -10.65 -13.58 -8.23
C ALA A 236 -10.47 -14.56 -7.07
N GLY A 237 -10.64 -14.12 -5.82
CA GLY A 237 -10.50 -14.95 -4.63
C GLY A 237 -9.14 -15.64 -4.50
N THR A 238 -8.09 -15.06 -5.12
CA THR A 238 -6.76 -15.69 -5.19
C THR A 238 -5.85 -15.35 -4.02
N ARG A 239 -6.31 -14.48 -3.13
CA ARG A 239 -5.57 -14.05 -1.92
C ARG A 239 -6.14 -14.69 -0.68
N ASP A 240 -5.29 -15.45 -0.02
CA ASP A 240 -5.57 -16.19 1.22
C ASP A 240 -5.64 -15.31 2.49
N ASP A 241 -5.29 -14.02 2.38
CA ASP A 241 -5.38 -13.03 3.46
C ASP A 241 -6.67 -12.17 3.40
N LEU A 242 -7.55 -12.40 2.42
CA LEU A 242 -8.83 -11.71 2.30
C LEU A 242 -9.97 -12.60 2.83
N PRO A 243 -11.01 -11.99 3.45
CA PRO A 243 -12.20 -12.74 3.87
C PRO A 243 -12.93 -13.32 2.64
N ALA A 244 -13.64 -14.42 2.85
CA ALA A 244 -14.49 -15.02 1.81
C ALA A 244 -15.67 -14.09 1.46
N ASP A 245 -16.03 -14.02 0.17
CA ASP A 245 -17.07 -13.13 -0.35
C ASP A 245 -18.51 -13.52 0.03
N GLU A 246 -18.72 -14.60 0.79
CA GLU A 246 -20.05 -15.11 1.12
C GLU A 246 -20.97 -14.09 1.80
N ASP A 247 -20.40 -13.18 2.60
CA ASP A 247 -21.14 -12.12 3.29
C ASP A 247 -21.51 -10.93 2.40
N LEU A 248 -20.80 -10.74 1.29
CA LEU A 248 -20.91 -9.55 0.45
C LEU A 248 -22.27 -9.41 -0.22
N PHE A 249 -22.80 -10.55 -0.74
CA PHE A 249 -24.09 -10.57 -1.40
C PHE A 249 -25.26 -10.65 -0.42
N GLN A 250 -25.02 -11.07 0.82
CA GLN A 250 -26.02 -11.06 1.90
C GLN A 250 -26.13 -9.65 2.53
N HIS A 251 -25.03 -8.91 2.56
CA HIS A 251 -24.95 -7.56 3.13
C HIS A 251 -24.27 -6.59 2.14
N PRO A 252 -24.93 -6.28 1.00
CA PRO A 252 -24.35 -5.46 -0.04
C PRO A 252 -24.04 -4.06 0.49
N ALA A 253 -22.87 -3.51 0.11
CA ALA A 253 -22.56 -2.13 0.39
C ALA A 253 -23.57 -1.22 -0.33
N PRO A 254 -24.07 -0.17 0.32
CA PRO A 254 -25.02 0.75 -0.31
C PRO A 254 -24.39 1.38 -1.57
N ALA A 255 -25.23 1.53 -2.60
CA ALA A 255 -24.85 2.32 -3.76
C ALA A 255 -24.41 3.73 -3.34
N PRO A 256 -23.46 4.33 -4.06
CA PRO A 256 -23.08 5.72 -3.79
C PRO A 256 -24.32 6.60 -3.82
N ALA A 257 -24.47 7.44 -2.80
CA ALA A 257 -25.43 8.53 -2.88
C ALA A 257 -25.06 9.34 -4.11
N GLY A 258 -25.99 9.50 -5.06
CA GLY A 258 -25.75 10.28 -6.29
C GLY A 258 -25.13 11.63 -5.94
N PRO A 259 -24.49 12.33 -6.88
CA PRO A 259 -23.69 13.51 -6.60
C PRO A 259 -24.50 14.48 -5.76
N THR A 260 -24.14 14.57 -4.48
CA THR A 260 -24.69 15.60 -3.59
C THR A 260 -24.13 16.89 -4.15
N ALA A 261 -24.99 17.69 -4.81
CA ALA A 261 -24.62 19.01 -5.28
C ALA A 261 -24.03 19.75 -4.08
N LEU A 262 -22.73 19.96 -4.09
CA LEU A 262 -22.10 20.89 -3.16
C LEU A 262 -22.69 22.26 -3.49
N THR A 263 -23.60 22.71 -2.64
CA THR A 263 -24.05 24.10 -2.65
C THR A 263 -22.85 24.98 -2.35
N PRO A 264 -22.60 26.04 -3.14
CA PRO A 264 -21.42 26.88 -3.02
C PRO A 264 -21.32 27.57 -1.64
#